data_3a861d58febb069493489b67ffd564c1
#
_entry.id   3a861d58febb069493489b67ffd564c1
#
_cell.length_a   1.000
_cell.length_b   1.000
_cell.length_c   1.000
_cell.angle_alpha   90.00
_cell.angle_beta   90.00
_cell.angle_gamma   90.00
#
_symmetry.space_group_name_H-M   'P 1'
#
loop_
_entity.id
_entity.type
_entity.pdbx_description
1 polymer ?
#
loop_
_entity_poly.entity_id
_entity_poly.type
_entity_poly.pdbx_seq_one_letter_code
_entity_poly.pdbx_strand_id
1 'polypeptide(L)'
;KLDIERISGFKLFRKYRKANRIKEFINSKEIRAAFFDHWKSIENIETSVLKKTKSFCLIHSKEINHPAGSSLNKRVLKSLGKADYVIANSRFTKELALKLGAKDVTIINPGCNYPIQINDEVKEYARKIFSGASPKLITISRLDGRKSHRTILMTIKNLLPKFPKLKYVSIGDGE
;
A
#
# COMPACT_ATOMS: atom_id res chain seq x y z
N LYS A 1 6.39 12.05 -20.81
CA LYS A 1 7.22 12.38 -19.62
C LYS A 1 6.29 12.81 -18.51
N LEU A 2 6.39 12.21 -17.30
CA LEU A 2 5.61 12.66 -16.16
C LEU A 2 6.20 13.96 -15.63
N ASP A 3 5.32 14.96 -15.41
CA ASP A 3 5.69 16.19 -14.72
C ASP A 3 5.58 15.94 -13.21
N ILE A 4 6.70 16.00 -12.50
CA ILE A 4 6.77 15.68 -11.08
C ILE A 4 7.12 16.94 -10.30
N GLU A 5 6.14 17.40 -9.52
CA GLU A 5 6.34 18.52 -8.59
C GLU A 5 6.51 18.01 -7.14
N ARG A 6 7.60 18.44 -6.50
CA ARG A 6 7.89 18.09 -5.10
C ARG A 6 7.60 19.26 -4.18
N ILE A 7 6.71 19.03 -3.20
CA ILE A 7 6.39 20.04 -2.19
C ILE A 7 7.42 20.00 -1.06
N SER A 8 8.29 20.97 -1.03
CA SER A 8 9.35 21.13 -0.02
C SER A 8 8.89 21.88 1.22
N GLY A 9 9.79 22.05 2.20
CA GLY A 9 9.68 22.91 3.38
C GLY A 9 9.21 22.22 4.65
N PHE A 10 8.95 23.00 5.70
CA PHE A 10 8.72 22.50 7.07
C PHE A 10 7.56 21.51 7.16
N LYS A 11 7.80 20.36 7.83
CA LYS A 11 6.92 19.19 7.85
C LYS A 11 5.47 19.50 8.31
N LEU A 12 5.31 20.36 9.34
CA LEU A 12 3.99 20.71 9.90
C LEU A 12 3.07 21.40 8.88
N PHE A 13 3.63 22.24 8.01
CA PHE A 13 2.85 23.00 7.02
C PHE A 13 2.76 22.31 5.66
N ARG A 14 3.47 21.19 5.46
CA ARG A 14 3.51 20.49 4.16
C ARG A 14 2.13 20.06 3.68
N LYS A 15 1.26 19.60 4.59
CA LYS A 15 -0.11 19.17 4.26
C LYS A 15 -0.96 20.31 3.70
N TYR A 16 -0.82 21.51 4.23
CA TYR A 16 -1.55 22.69 3.77
C TYR A 16 -0.99 23.19 2.43
N ARG A 17 0.33 23.23 2.28
CA ARG A 17 0.96 23.60 1.00
C ARG A 17 0.57 22.62 -0.11
N LYS A 18 0.57 21.32 0.18
CA LYS A 18 0.11 20.29 -0.77
C LYS A 18 -1.34 20.55 -1.18
N ALA A 19 -2.22 20.78 -0.22
CA ALA A 19 -3.63 21.07 -0.49
C ALA A 19 -3.82 22.33 -1.34
N ASN A 20 -3.12 23.42 -1.01
CA ASN A 20 -3.17 24.67 -1.78
C ASN A 20 -2.65 24.47 -3.21
N ARG A 21 -1.55 23.72 -3.38
CA ARG A 21 -1.02 23.46 -4.72
C ARG A 21 -1.98 22.61 -5.58
N ILE A 22 -2.62 21.60 -4.99
CA ILE A 22 -3.66 20.82 -5.68
C ILE A 22 -4.84 21.73 -6.07
N LYS A 23 -5.27 22.61 -5.17
CA LYS A 23 -6.33 23.59 -5.41
C LYS A 23 -6.01 24.53 -6.57
N GLU A 24 -4.76 25.03 -6.63
CA GLU A 24 -4.27 25.84 -7.75
C GLU A 24 -4.34 25.07 -9.06
N PHE A 25 -3.88 23.84 -9.11
CA PHE A 25 -3.94 23.00 -10.31
C PHE A 25 -5.38 22.78 -10.78
N ILE A 26 -6.28 22.42 -9.88
CA ILE A 26 -7.69 22.17 -10.23
C ILE A 26 -8.38 23.46 -10.72
N ASN A 27 -8.02 24.61 -10.16
CA ASN A 27 -8.63 25.90 -10.54
C ASN A 27 -8.04 26.52 -11.80
N SER A 28 -6.75 26.27 -12.09
CA SER A 28 -6.02 26.93 -13.19
C SER A 28 -5.90 26.06 -14.45
N LYS A 29 -6.15 24.75 -14.34
CA LYS A 29 -6.02 23.80 -15.44
C LYS A 29 -7.29 22.98 -15.59
N GLU A 30 -7.58 22.53 -16.80
CA GLU A 30 -8.65 21.58 -17.05
C GLU A 30 -8.25 20.18 -16.57
N ILE A 31 -8.44 19.91 -15.27
CA ILE A 31 -8.15 18.64 -14.65
C ILE A 31 -9.38 17.74 -14.72
N ARG A 32 -9.37 16.74 -15.57
CA ARG A 32 -10.49 15.79 -15.72
C ARG A 32 -10.64 14.84 -14.55
N ALA A 33 -9.50 14.42 -13.96
CA ALA A 33 -9.47 13.46 -12.85
C ALA A 33 -8.31 13.75 -11.91
N ALA A 34 -8.55 13.62 -10.59
CA ALA A 34 -7.55 13.72 -9.55
C ALA A 34 -7.49 12.41 -8.74
N PHE A 35 -6.33 11.78 -8.68
CA PHE A 35 -6.09 10.56 -7.93
C PHE A 35 -5.32 10.87 -6.64
N PHE A 36 -5.87 10.42 -5.53
CA PHE A 36 -5.27 10.57 -4.20
C PHE A 36 -4.86 9.18 -3.69
N ASP A 37 -3.57 8.96 -3.52
CA ASP A 37 -2.99 7.70 -3.06
C ASP A 37 -3.18 7.41 -1.57
N HIS A 38 -3.76 8.38 -0.84
CA HIS A 38 -3.97 8.30 0.60
C HIS A 38 -5.04 9.30 1.04
N TRP A 39 -5.93 8.91 1.97
CA TRP A 39 -6.99 9.77 2.50
C TRP A 39 -6.51 11.12 3.07
N LYS A 40 -5.28 11.19 3.63
CA LYS A 40 -4.68 12.45 4.09
C LYS A 40 -4.40 13.43 2.97
N SER A 41 -4.26 12.96 1.74
CA SER A 41 -4.01 13.82 0.58
C SER A 41 -5.23 14.63 0.20
N ILE A 42 -6.44 14.10 0.41
CA ILE A 42 -7.71 14.78 0.15
C ILE A 42 -8.26 15.53 1.38
N GLU A 43 -7.79 15.20 2.59
CA GLU A 43 -8.33 15.68 3.87
C GLU A 43 -8.47 17.21 3.95
N ASN A 44 -7.45 17.94 3.50
CA ASN A 44 -7.41 19.40 3.62
C ASN A 44 -7.86 20.13 2.35
N ILE A 45 -8.46 19.43 1.38
CA ILE A 45 -9.02 20.04 0.17
C ILE A 45 -10.50 20.30 0.41
N GLU A 46 -10.97 21.48 -0.01
CA GLU A 46 -12.37 21.87 0.10
C GLU A 46 -13.23 21.07 -0.90
N THR A 47 -14.42 20.66 -0.47
CA THR A 47 -15.33 19.88 -1.33
C THR A 47 -15.73 20.68 -2.59
N SER A 48 -15.85 21.99 -2.48
CA SER A 48 -16.15 22.89 -3.62
C SER A 48 -15.09 22.84 -4.72
N VAL A 49 -13.82 22.66 -4.34
CA VAL A 49 -12.72 22.48 -5.29
C VAL A 49 -12.80 21.11 -5.96
N LEU A 50 -13.04 20.05 -5.18
CA LEU A 50 -13.13 18.68 -5.70
C LEU A 50 -14.30 18.50 -6.67
N LYS A 51 -15.41 19.23 -6.49
CA LYS A 51 -16.55 19.20 -7.42
C LYS A 51 -16.22 19.65 -8.85
N LYS A 52 -15.08 20.29 -9.06
CA LYS A 52 -14.62 20.74 -10.40
C LYS A 52 -13.91 19.65 -11.20
N THR A 53 -13.62 18.50 -10.59
CA THR A 53 -12.90 17.37 -11.19
C THR A 53 -13.45 16.05 -10.68
N LYS A 54 -13.25 14.95 -11.39
CA LYS A 54 -13.53 13.61 -10.84
C LYS A 54 -12.44 13.23 -9.86
N SER A 55 -12.82 12.90 -8.63
CA SER A 55 -11.88 12.61 -7.54
C SER A 55 -11.91 11.13 -7.14
N PHE A 56 -10.74 10.52 -7.13
CA PHE A 56 -10.52 9.11 -6.78
C PHE A 56 -9.60 9.02 -5.56
N CYS A 57 -10.04 8.36 -4.49
CA CYS A 57 -9.22 8.13 -3.32
C CYS A 57 -8.87 6.65 -3.19
N LEU A 58 -7.60 6.33 -3.34
CA LEU A 58 -7.07 4.99 -3.14
C LEU A 58 -6.84 4.77 -1.64
N ILE A 59 -7.24 3.58 -1.16
CA ILE A 59 -7.08 3.21 0.24
C ILE A 59 -6.34 1.88 0.40
N HIS A 60 -5.52 1.84 1.46
CA HIS A 60 -4.81 0.64 1.90
C HIS A 60 -5.20 0.31 3.34
N SER A 61 -5.22 -0.98 3.70
CA SER A 61 -5.75 -1.44 4.98
C SER A 61 -5.13 -0.77 6.21
N LYS A 62 -3.80 -0.60 6.24
CA LYS A 62 -3.09 -0.05 7.41
C LYS A 62 -3.51 1.38 7.76
N GLU A 63 -3.75 2.19 6.75
CA GLU A 63 -4.00 3.62 6.92
C GLU A 63 -5.43 3.96 7.33
N ILE A 64 -6.34 3.02 7.14
CA ILE A 64 -7.75 3.17 7.51
C ILE A 64 -8.14 2.31 8.71
N ASN A 65 -7.30 1.37 9.14
CA ASN A 65 -7.58 0.46 10.26
C ASN A 65 -7.42 1.18 11.60
N HIS A 66 -8.41 1.94 11.98
CA HIS A 66 -8.51 2.65 13.25
C HIS A 66 -9.75 2.20 14.01
N PRO A 67 -9.74 2.21 15.36
CA PRO A 67 -10.91 1.89 16.16
C PRO A 67 -12.11 2.73 15.74
N ALA A 68 -13.27 2.08 15.59
CA ALA A 68 -14.51 2.75 15.24
C ALA A 68 -14.81 3.90 16.22
N GLY A 69 -15.24 5.05 15.70
CA GLY A 69 -15.55 6.24 16.48
C GLY A 69 -14.33 7.05 16.97
N SER A 70 -13.10 6.54 16.81
CA SER A 70 -11.89 7.31 17.15
C SER A 70 -11.76 8.58 16.30
N SER A 71 -10.97 9.56 16.77
CA SER A 71 -10.71 10.79 16.02
C SER A 71 -10.10 10.53 14.63
N LEU A 72 -9.22 9.52 14.52
CA LEU A 72 -8.66 9.11 13.24
C LEU A 72 -9.70 8.46 12.33
N ASN A 73 -10.56 7.58 12.87
CA ASN A 73 -11.65 6.99 12.11
C ASN A 73 -12.59 8.08 11.53
N LYS A 74 -13.01 9.04 12.37
CA LYS A 74 -13.86 10.16 11.92
C LYS A 74 -13.20 10.99 10.81
N ARG A 75 -11.89 11.24 10.92
CA ARG A 75 -11.12 11.96 9.89
C ARG A 75 -11.03 11.17 8.57
N VAL A 76 -10.78 9.86 8.66
CA VAL A 76 -10.79 8.96 7.49
C VAL A 76 -12.13 9.06 6.78
N LEU A 77 -13.24 8.80 7.50
CA LEU A 77 -14.58 8.83 6.91
C LEU A 77 -14.93 10.19 6.28
N LYS A 78 -14.62 11.29 6.98
CA LYS A 78 -14.82 12.64 6.45
C LYS A 78 -14.01 12.86 5.16
N SER A 79 -12.80 12.34 5.09
CA SER A 79 -11.91 12.48 3.92
C SER A 79 -12.40 11.63 2.75
N LEU A 80 -12.78 10.38 3.01
CA LEU A 80 -13.32 9.49 1.98
C LEU A 80 -14.66 10.00 1.43
N GLY A 81 -15.51 10.59 2.27
CA GLY A 81 -16.77 11.19 1.85
C GLY A 81 -16.65 12.43 0.95
N LYS A 82 -15.43 12.95 0.73
CA LYS A 82 -15.17 14.02 -0.23
C LYS A 82 -14.88 13.52 -1.64
N ALA A 83 -14.42 12.25 -1.77
CA ALA A 83 -14.10 11.66 -3.06
C ALA A 83 -15.36 11.19 -3.78
N ASP A 84 -15.39 11.32 -5.11
CA ASP A 84 -16.45 10.72 -5.92
C ASP A 84 -16.34 9.20 -5.93
N TYR A 85 -15.11 8.68 -5.89
CA TYR A 85 -14.84 7.24 -5.91
C TYR A 85 -13.80 6.85 -4.85
N VAL A 86 -14.11 5.82 -4.08
CA VAL A 86 -13.17 5.21 -3.14
C VAL A 86 -12.73 3.85 -3.71
N ILE A 87 -11.42 3.68 -3.88
CA ILE A 87 -10.83 2.49 -4.49
C ILE A 87 -10.01 1.74 -3.44
N ALA A 88 -10.42 0.51 -3.16
CA ALA A 88 -9.69 -0.41 -2.28
C ALA A 88 -8.78 -1.32 -3.10
N ASN A 89 -7.56 -1.56 -2.61
CA ASN A 89 -6.59 -2.44 -3.26
C ASN A 89 -6.87 -3.94 -3.09
N SER A 90 -7.87 -4.32 -2.29
CA SER A 90 -8.24 -5.71 -2.04
C SER A 90 -9.65 -5.83 -1.44
N ARG A 91 -10.21 -7.03 -1.47
CA ARG A 91 -11.47 -7.34 -0.80
C ARG A 91 -11.39 -7.04 0.70
N PHE A 92 -10.32 -7.44 1.37
CA PHE A 92 -10.10 -7.15 2.78
C PHE A 92 -10.15 -5.65 3.09
N THR A 93 -9.47 -4.82 2.29
CA THR A 93 -9.49 -3.36 2.47
C THR A 93 -10.87 -2.78 2.23
N LYS A 94 -11.62 -3.28 1.24
CA LYS A 94 -13.02 -2.88 1.01
C LYS A 94 -13.90 -3.20 2.22
N GLU A 95 -13.87 -4.44 2.71
CA GLU A 95 -14.66 -4.85 3.86
C GLU A 95 -14.33 -4.03 5.12
N LEU A 96 -13.05 -3.74 5.33
CA LEU A 96 -12.61 -2.87 6.42
C LEU A 96 -13.18 -1.45 6.27
N ALA A 97 -13.12 -0.86 5.08
CA ALA A 97 -13.67 0.47 4.83
C ALA A 97 -15.20 0.52 5.04
N LEU A 98 -15.92 -0.50 4.58
CA LEU A 98 -17.38 -0.60 4.78
C LEU A 98 -17.72 -0.74 6.27
N LYS A 99 -17.00 -1.56 7.03
CA LYS A 99 -17.16 -1.69 8.50
C LYS A 99 -16.90 -0.36 9.23
N LEU A 100 -16.03 0.47 8.70
CA LEU A 100 -15.75 1.78 9.24
C LEU A 100 -16.82 2.84 8.84
N GLY A 101 -17.76 2.50 7.96
CA GLY A 101 -18.85 3.37 7.51
C GLY A 101 -18.60 4.10 6.19
N ALA A 102 -17.58 3.72 5.42
CA ALA A 102 -17.42 4.22 4.05
C ALA A 102 -18.55 3.68 3.15
N LYS A 103 -18.97 4.49 2.16
CA LYS A 103 -19.96 4.09 1.15
C LYS A 103 -19.26 3.82 -0.18
N ASP A 104 -19.86 2.97 -1.00
CA ASP A 104 -19.49 2.76 -2.41
C ASP A 104 -17.98 2.57 -2.66
N VAL A 105 -17.44 1.52 -2.11
CA VAL A 105 -16.02 1.17 -2.28
C VAL A 105 -15.85 0.16 -3.41
N THR A 106 -15.10 0.54 -4.44
CA THR A 106 -14.74 -0.33 -5.57
C THR A 106 -13.41 -1.05 -5.31
N ILE A 107 -13.25 -2.28 -5.79
CA ILE A 107 -11.98 -3.01 -5.72
C ILE A 107 -11.25 -2.86 -7.04
N ILE A 108 -10.01 -2.37 -6.97
CA ILE A 108 -9.05 -2.44 -8.07
C ILE A 108 -7.76 -3.01 -7.49
N ASN A 109 -7.45 -4.25 -7.84
CA ASN A 109 -6.25 -4.91 -7.36
C ASN A 109 -5.01 -4.23 -7.97
N PRO A 110 -3.90 -4.13 -7.21
CA PRO A 110 -2.64 -3.64 -7.76
C PRO A 110 -2.21 -4.49 -8.94
N GLY A 111 -1.73 -3.82 -9.98
CA GLY A 111 -1.10 -4.50 -11.11
C GLY A 111 0.22 -5.15 -10.70
N CYS A 112 0.63 -6.16 -11.44
CA CYS A 112 1.97 -6.73 -11.37
C CYS A 112 2.57 -6.78 -12.77
N ASN A 113 3.89 -6.70 -12.83
CA ASN A 113 4.59 -6.92 -14.08
C ASN A 113 4.59 -8.42 -14.41
N TYR A 114 4.45 -8.75 -15.67
CA TYR A 114 4.70 -10.11 -16.13
C TYR A 114 6.16 -10.50 -15.84
N PRO A 115 6.43 -11.78 -15.57
CA PRO A 115 7.81 -12.24 -15.37
C PRO A 115 8.67 -11.85 -16.57
N ILE A 116 9.69 -11.06 -16.33
CA ILE A 116 10.74 -10.78 -17.31
C ILE A 116 11.51 -12.09 -17.50
N GLN A 117 12.03 -12.33 -18.67
CA GLN A 117 12.97 -13.45 -18.88
C GLN A 117 14.12 -13.31 -17.88
N ILE A 118 14.23 -14.29 -16.99
CA ILE A 118 15.28 -14.29 -15.97
C ILE A 118 16.57 -14.78 -16.63
N ASN A 119 17.65 -14.00 -16.43
CA ASN A 119 18.98 -14.35 -16.86
C ASN A 119 19.39 -15.74 -16.31
N ASP A 120 20.06 -16.55 -17.13
CA ASP A 120 20.46 -17.90 -16.76
C ASP A 120 21.48 -17.93 -15.59
N GLU A 121 22.32 -16.93 -15.45
CA GLU A 121 23.21 -16.75 -14.30
C GLU A 121 22.41 -16.66 -12.98
N VAL A 122 21.32 -15.89 -12.98
CA VAL A 122 20.44 -15.74 -11.79
C VAL A 122 19.73 -17.06 -11.47
N LYS A 123 19.29 -17.78 -12.52
CA LYS A 123 18.70 -19.11 -12.33
C LYS A 123 19.72 -20.09 -11.73
N GLU A 124 20.95 -20.07 -12.24
CA GLU A 124 22.01 -20.94 -11.75
C GLU A 124 22.41 -20.62 -10.31
N TYR A 125 22.49 -19.33 -9.96
CA TYR A 125 22.70 -18.89 -8.59
C TYR A 125 21.59 -19.42 -7.65
N ALA A 126 20.34 -19.30 -8.06
CA ALA A 126 19.22 -19.84 -7.30
C ALA A 126 19.27 -21.36 -7.15
N ARG A 127 19.66 -22.09 -8.21
CA ARG A 127 19.86 -23.55 -8.16
C ARG A 127 20.96 -23.92 -7.17
N LYS A 128 22.08 -23.20 -7.15
CA LYS A 128 23.17 -23.44 -6.18
C LYS A 128 22.69 -23.22 -4.74
N ILE A 129 21.98 -22.15 -4.48
CA ILE A 129 21.42 -21.88 -3.14
C ILE A 129 20.56 -23.05 -2.67
N PHE A 130 19.73 -23.63 -3.52
CA PHE A 130 18.79 -24.68 -3.15
C PHE A 130 19.25 -26.10 -3.55
N SER A 131 20.53 -26.28 -3.88
CA SER A 131 21.04 -27.59 -4.27
C SER A 131 20.83 -28.65 -3.18
N GLY A 132 20.29 -29.80 -3.57
CA GLY A 132 19.98 -30.90 -2.66
C GLY A 132 18.88 -30.65 -1.64
N ALA A 133 18.28 -29.47 -1.65
CA ALA A 133 17.24 -29.09 -0.68
C ALA A 133 15.85 -29.62 -1.05
N SER A 134 15.14 -30.15 -0.05
CA SER A 134 13.72 -30.57 -0.16
C SER A 134 13.10 -30.61 1.24
N PRO A 135 12.01 -29.88 1.51
CA PRO A 135 11.42 -28.82 0.68
C PRO A 135 12.26 -27.53 0.63
N LYS A 136 11.97 -26.69 -0.34
CA LYS A 136 12.57 -25.36 -0.51
C LYS A 136 11.57 -24.31 -0.04
N LEU A 137 11.94 -23.51 0.94
CA LEU A 137 11.10 -22.44 1.49
C LEU A 137 11.76 -21.08 1.29
N ILE A 138 10.94 -20.07 0.94
CA ILE A 138 11.44 -18.71 0.77
C ILE A 138 10.46 -17.72 1.39
N THR A 139 11.01 -16.69 2.02
CA THR A 139 10.26 -15.51 2.43
C THR A 139 10.88 -14.28 1.79
N ILE A 140 10.04 -13.47 1.12
CA ILE A 140 10.44 -12.19 0.53
C ILE A 140 9.65 -11.10 1.26
N SER A 141 10.28 -10.43 2.23
CA SER A 141 9.60 -9.37 3.00
C SER A 141 10.61 -8.58 3.83
N ARG A 142 10.19 -7.41 4.31
CA ARG A 142 10.97 -6.69 5.32
C ARG A 142 11.12 -7.53 6.59
N LEU A 143 12.27 -7.43 7.25
CA LEU A 143 12.54 -8.07 8.52
C LEU A 143 11.91 -7.25 9.67
N ASP A 144 10.59 -7.21 9.73
CA ASP A 144 9.83 -6.54 10.79
C ASP A 144 8.92 -7.53 11.53
N GLY A 145 8.53 -7.19 12.76
CA GLY A 145 7.75 -8.09 13.62
C GLY A 145 6.41 -8.53 13.02
N ARG A 146 5.81 -7.75 12.13
CA ARG A 146 4.53 -8.08 11.46
C ARG A 146 4.67 -9.17 10.39
N LYS A 147 5.89 -9.47 9.96
CA LYS A 147 6.18 -10.52 8.99
C LYS A 147 6.46 -11.87 9.64
N SER A 148 6.38 -11.91 10.97
CA SER A 148 6.40 -13.15 11.78
C SER A 148 7.60 -14.06 11.52
N HIS A 149 8.76 -13.48 11.19
CA HIS A 149 9.99 -14.24 10.94
C HIS A 149 10.35 -15.20 12.08
N ARG A 150 10.14 -14.75 13.34
CA ARG A 150 10.35 -15.61 14.51
C ARG A 150 9.47 -16.86 14.47
N THR A 151 8.20 -16.73 14.14
CA THR A 151 7.26 -17.85 14.03
C THR A 151 7.69 -18.81 12.91
N ILE A 152 8.13 -18.28 11.77
CA ILE A 152 8.63 -19.07 10.65
C ILE A 152 9.84 -19.90 11.10
N LEU A 153 10.83 -19.30 11.77
CA LEU A 153 12.04 -19.99 12.24
C LEU A 153 11.71 -21.08 13.28
N MET A 154 10.80 -20.81 14.20
CA MET A 154 10.33 -21.81 15.17
C MET A 154 9.62 -22.99 14.48
N THR A 155 8.80 -22.70 13.48
CA THR A 155 8.13 -23.73 12.67
C THR A 155 9.15 -24.57 11.90
N ILE A 156 10.14 -23.95 11.28
CA ILE A 156 11.23 -24.65 10.57
C ILE A 156 11.99 -25.57 11.53
N LYS A 157 12.35 -25.08 12.72
CA LYS A 157 13.00 -25.91 13.75
C LYS A 157 12.21 -27.20 14.02
N ASN A 158 10.89 -27.11 14.12
CA ASN A 158 10.04 -28.27 14.37
C ASN A 158 9.89 -29.20 13.15
N LEU A 159 10.10 -28.67 11.94
CA LEU A 159 10.02 -29.45 10.70
C LEU A 159 11.32 -30.16 10.35
N LEU A 160 12.48 -29.70 10.81
CA LEU A 160 13.77 -30.26 10.47
C LEU A 160 13.90 -31.76 10.76
N PRO A 161 13.39 -32.31 11.90
CA PRO A 161 13.46 -33.76 12.14
C PRO A 161 12.72 -34.59 11.08
N LYS A 162 11.61 -34.04 10.54
CA LYS A 162 10.81 -34.70 9.51
C LYS A 162 11.33 -34.43 8.09
N PHE A 163 11.98 -33.28 7.89
CA PHE A 163 12.52 -32.84 6.62
C PHE A 163 13.97 -32.38 6.75
N PRO A 164 14.91 -33.31 6.90
CA PRO A 164 16.32 -32.98 7.19
C PRO A 164 17.02 -32.22 6.07
N LYS A 165 16.49 -32.30 4.84
CA LYS A 165 17.00 -31.56 3.68
C LYS A 165 16.25 -30.24 3.42
N LEU A 166 15.40 -29.81 4.36
CA LEU A 166 14.70 -28.53 4.25
C LEU A 166 15.71 -27.38 4.21
N LYS A 167 15.51 -26.49 3.27
CA LYS A 167 16.26 -25.24 3.21
C LYS A 167 15.32 -24.04 3.17
N TYR A 168 15.61 -23.07 4.01
CA TYR A 168 14.88 -21.80 4.08
C TYR A 168 15.78 -20.64 3.71
N VAL A 169 15.28 -19.76 2.86
CA VAL A 169 15.94 -18.50 2.46
C VAL A 169 15.02 -17.34 2.78
N SER A 170 15.54 -16.34 3.48
CA SER A 170 14.85 -15.09 3.72
C SER A 170 15.53 -13.98 2.91
N ILE A 171 14.73 -13.25 2.13
CA ILE A 171 15.17 -12.13 1.32
C ILE A 171 14.43 -10.88 1.81
N GLY A 172 15.19 -9.89 2.19
CA GLY A 172 14.66 -8.62 2.65
C GLY A 172 15.61 -7.89 3.56
N ASP A 173 15.24 -6.67 3.88
CA ASP A 173 15.99 -5.77 4.74
C ASP A 173 15.10 -5.35 5.93
N GLY A 174 15.70 -4.90 7.03
CA GLY A 174 15.00 -4.50 8.25
C GLY A 174 15.88 -3.67 9.18
N GLU A 175 15.25 -3.05 10.18
CA GLU A 175 15.89 -2.30 11.25
C GLU A 175 16.41 -3.25 12.35
#